data_8d778395960fca4d2f7267ab69592d0d
#
_entry.id   8d778395960fca4d2f7267ab69592d0d
#
_cell.length_a   1.000
_cell.length_b   1.000
_cell.length_c   1.000
_cell.angle_alpha   90.00
_cell.angle_beta   90.00
_cell.angle_gamma   90.00
#
_symmetry.space_group_name_H-M   'P 1'
#
loop_
_entity.id
_entity.type
_entity.pdbx_description
1 polymer ?
#
loop_
_entity_poly.entity_id
_entity_poly.type
_entity_poly.pdbx_seq_one_letter_code
_entity_poly.pdbx_strand_id
1 'polypeptide(L)'
;MMKRMQVLAVAVLVLGLAACQKPTKPDETQAPPDDTSAASTAGLGGEAAAGAGTVGTTPVLTAQQQALADLKGKNVVYFDFDSSEISPQYVQVVAAHAAYLVKYPTARVRLEGHTDERGSREYNIGLGERRAQTVRRALMVQGVAEAQITTVSYGEERPAVEGSDEAAFAQNRRVEMVHTQ
;
A
#
# COMPACT_ATOMS: atom_id res chain seq x y z
N MET A 1 4.40 -32.16 50.23
CA MET A 1 4.67 -31.00 51.11
C MET A 1 4.10 -29.77 50.45
N MET A 2 3.03 -29.26 51.04
CA MET A 2 2.32 -28.03 50.63
C MET A 2 3.15 -26.81 51.00
N LYS A 3 3.26 -25.82 50.10
CA LYS A 3 3.47 -24.43 50.52
C LYS A 3 2.51 -23.52 49.78
N ARG A 4 1.62 -23.00 50.57
CA ARG A 4 0.64 -21.94 50.33
C ARG A 4 1.34 -20.58 50.26
N MET A 5 0.53 -19.61 49.77
CA MET A 5 0.59 -18.15 50.06
C MET A 5 1.20 -17.34 48.93
N GLN A 6 0.67 -16.22 48.50
CA GLN A 6 -0.32 -15.29 49.07
C GLN A 6 -0.91 -14.42 47.96
N VAL A 7 -2.19 -14.17 48.09
CA VAL A 7 -2.97 -13.15 47.39
C VAL A 7 -2.57 -11.79 47.94
N LEU A 8 -2.25 -10.81 47.09
CA LEU A 8 -2.26 -9.41 47.43
C LEU A 8 -3.05 -8.64 46.37
N ALA A 9 -4.30 -8.36 46.73
CA ALA A 9 -5.17 -7.41 46.06
C ALA A 9 -4.72 -6.01 46.46
N VAL A 10 -4.42 -5.17 45.49
CA VAL A 10 -4.36 -3.73 45.66
C VAL A 10 -5.37 -3.09 44.70
N ALA A 11 -6.51 -2.71 45.30
CA ALA A 11 -7.49 -1.86 44.66
C ALA A 11 -6.98 -0.42 44.77
N VAL A 12 -6.78 0.26 43.66
CA VAL A 12 -6.65 1.71 43.60
C VAL A 12 -7.79 2.25 42.78
N LEU A 13 -8.73 2.81 43.47
CA LEU A 13 -9.86 3.60 42.99
C LEU A 13 -9.35 5.00 42.73
N VAL A 14 -9.35 5.47 41.47
CA VAL A 14 -9.17 6.88 41.12
C VAL A 14 -10.38 7.35 40.32
N LEU A 15 -11.25 8.09 40.99
CA LEU A 15 -12.24 8.95 40.38
C LEU A 15 -11.52 10.14 39.76
N GLY A 16 -11.71 10.38 38.46
CA GLY A 16 -11.26 11.59 37.77
C GLY A 16 -12.34 12.08 36.80
N LEU A 17 -12.83 13.29 37.06
CA LEU A 17 -13.98 13.99 36.49
C LEU A 17 -13.93 14.14 34.97
N ALA A 18 -15.10 14.00 34.38
CA ALA A 18 -15.44 14.37 33.01
C ALA A 18 -15.31 15.91 32.80
N ALA A 19 -14.62 16.30 31.75
CA ALA A 19 -14.75 17.62 31.14
C ALA A 19 -15.09 17.46 29.68
N CYS A 20 -16.36 17.68 29.34
CA CYS A 20 -16.84 17.82 27.97
C CYS A 20 -16.30 19.13 27.38
N GLN A 21 -15.46 19.05 26.35
CA GLN A 21 -15.17 20.18 25.49
C GLN A 21 -15.77 19.95 24.11
N LYS A 22 -16.68 20.84 23.70
CA LYS A 22 -17.28 20.90 22.36
C LYS A 22 -16.21 21.34 21.35
N PRO A 23 -16.17 20.76 20.14
CA PRO A 23 -15.37 21.30 19.05
C PRO A 23 -16.08 22.53 18.45
N THR A 24 -15.40 23.68 18.49
CA THR A 24 -15.77 24.88 17.74
C THR A 24 -15.33 24.70 16.27
N LYS A 25 -16.28 25.00 15.36
CA LYS A 25 -16.03 25.14 13.92
C LYS A 25 -15.08 26.31 13.65
N PRO A 26 -14.14 26.19 12.69
CA PRO A 26 -13.52 27.35 12.08
C PRO A 26 -14.45 27.93 11.01
N ASP A 27 -14.56 29.25 11.07
CA ASP A 27 -15.30 30.16 10.21
C ASP A 27 -14.68 30.21 8.80
N GLU A 28 -15.59 30.33 7.84
CA GLU A 28 -15.33 30.53 6.42
C GLU A 28 -15.12 32.04 6.20
N THR A 29 -14.10 32.44 5.47
CA THR A 29 -14.06 33.59 4.58
C THR A 29 -12.62 34.09 4.39
N GLN A 30 -12.06 33.94 3.19
CA GLN A 30 -11.65 35.02 2.30
C GLN A 30 -10.95 34.45 1.06
N ALA A 31 -11.53 34.75 -0.09
CA ALA A 31 -10.97 34.61 -1.41
C ALA A 31 -10.08 35.84 -1.75
N PRO A 32 -9.30 35.74 -2.85
CA PRO A 32 -8.06 36.49 -3.10
C PRO A 32 -8.26 37.85 -3.75
N PRO A 33 -7.21 38.62 -3.92
CA PRO A 33 -7.15 39.53 -5.06
C PRO A 33 -6.10 39.10 -6.10
N ASP A 34 -6.53 39.08 -7.34
CA ASP A 34 -5.74 39.24 -8.53
C ASP A 34 -4.78 40.43 -8.43
N ASP A 35 -3.59 40.30 -8.94
CA ASP A 35 -2.98 41.39 -9.66
C ASP A 35 -2.03 40.91 -10.77
N THR A 36 -2.40 41.36 -11.94
CA THR A 36 -1.76 41.37 -13.24
C THR A 36 -0.53 42.30 -13.25
N SER A 37 0.57 41.94 -13.85
CA SER A 37 1.38 42.77 -14.73
C SER A 37 2.55 42.00 -15.33
N ALA A 38 2.55 41.68 -16.49
CA ALA A 38 2.98 42.21 -17.76
C ALA A 38 4.47 42.63 -17.85
N ALA A 39 5.04 42.08 -18.89
CA ALA A 39 5.94 42.62 -19.86
C ALA A 39 7.47 42.44 -19.73
N SER A 40 7.98 41.68 -20.72
CA SER A 40 9.01 42.08 -21.73
C SER A 40 10.45 42.13 -21.26
N THR A 41 11.37 41.49 -21.90
CA THR A 41 11.99 41.70 -23.22
C THR A 41 13.11 40.71 -23.46
N ALA A 42 13.08 40.05 -24.56
CA ALA A 42 14.00 40.02 -25.68
C ALA A 42 15.52 40.07 -25.39
N GLY A 43 16.23 39.09 -25.92
CA GLY A 43 17.69 39.10 -26.09
C GLY A 43 18.17 37.85 -26.84
N LEU A 44 18.19 37.94 -28.06
CA LEU A 44 18.91 37.37 -29.21
C LEU A 44 20.26 36.67 -28.93
N GLY A 45 20.42 35.51 -29.60
CA GLY A 45 21.64 35.30 -30.36
C GLY A 45 22.46 34.07 -30.00
N GLY A 46 22.54 33.11 -30.89
CA GLY A 46 23.54 32.05 -30.86
C GLY A 46 23.13 30.83 -31.68
N GLU A 47 23.23 30.95 -33.03
CA GLU A 47 23.31 29.81 -33.92
C GLU A 47 24.55 28.99 -33.63
N ALA A 48 24.42 27.66 -33.62
CA ALA A 48 25.27 26.82 -34.44
C ALA A 48 24.94 25.33 -34.34
N ALA A 49 24.66 24.81 -35.50
CA ALA A 49 25.08 23.52 -36.06
C ALA A 49 24.36 22.24 -35.66
N ALA A 50 23.58 21.85 -36.58
CA ALA A 50 23.27 20.51 -37.06
C ALA A 50 24.19 19.37 -36.62
N GLY A 51 23.55 18.37 -36.04
CA GLY A 51 24.02 17.02 -35.89
C GLY A 51 22.84 16.09 -35.92
N ALA A 52 22.33 15.80 -37.13
CA ALA A 52 21.33 14.75 -37.32
C ALA A 52 22.00 13.40 -37.07
N GLY A 53 21.79 12.87 -35.90
CA GLY A 53 22.04 11.49 -35.54
C GLY A 53 20.79 10.92 -34.94
N THR A 54 19.88 10.42 -35.79
CA THR A 54 18.76 9.58 -35.35
C THR A 54 19.33 8.22 -34.89
N VAL A 55 19.98 8.20 -33.76
CA VAL A 55 20.24 6.95 -33.04
C VAL A 55 18.94 6.68 -32.34
N GLY A 56 18.28 5.58 -32.74
CA GLY A 56 17.13 5.03 -32.03
C GLY A 56 17.53 4.76 -30.59
N THR A 57 17.34 5.75 -29.75
CA THR A 57 17.58 5.64 -28.31
C THR A 57 16.46 4.81 -27.74
N THR A 58 16.64 3.49 -27.71
CA THR A 58 15.86 2.66 -26.81
C THR A 58 16.01 3.31 -25.43
N PRO A 59 14.92 3.73 -24.78
CA PRO A 59 15.04 4.39 -23.48
C PRO A 59 15.73 3.44 -22.53
N VAL A 60 16.95 3.80 -22.09
CA VAL A 60 17.67 3.04 -21.08
C VAL A 60 16.93 3.24 -19.76
N LEU A 61 16.29 2.18 -19.28
CA LEU A 61 15.59 2.18 -18.01
C LEU A 61 16.56 2.53 -16.89
N THR A 62 16.12 3.37 -15.94
CA THR A 62 16.90 3.59 -14.71
C THR A 62 17.03 2.28 -13.93
N ALA A 63 18.03 2.17 -13.06
CA ALA A 63 18.23 0.99 -12.21
C ALA A 63 16.97 0.67 -11.37
N GLN A 64 16.22 1.68 -10.94
CA GLN A 64 14.94 1.50 -10.24
C GLN A 64 13.86 0.93 -11.15
N GLN A 65 13.73 1.46 -12.36
CA GLN A 65 12.75 0.96 -13.34
C GLN A 65 13.06 -0.48 -13.76
N GLN A 66 14.35 -0.81 -13.92
CA GLN A 66 14.77 -2.18 -14.20
C GLN A 66 14.41 -3.12 -13.05
N ALA A 67 14.75 -2.76 -11.81
CA ALA A 67 14.42 -3.56 -10.63
C ALA A 67 12.90 -3.76 -10.45
N LEU A 68 12.09 -2.74 -10.79
CA LEU A 68 10.63 -2.87 -10.78
C LEU A 68 10.14 -3.77 -11.93
N ALA A 69 10.77 -3.70 -13.09
CA ALA A 69 10.43 -4.57 -14.23
C ALA A 69 10.68 -6.06 -13.90
N ASP A 70 11.73 -6.36 -13.13
CA ASP A 70 12.06 -7.71 -12.69
C ASP A 70 11.01 -8.32 -11.72
N LEU A 71 10.22 -7.45 -11.06
CA LEU A 71 9.11 -7.84 -10.19
C LEU A 71 7.77 -8.03 -10.95
N LYS A 72 7.69 -7.60 -12.22
CA LYS A 72 6.48 -7.76 -13.02
C LYS A 72 6.13 -9.25 -13.14
N GLY A 73 4.84 -9.55 -12.94
CA GLY A 73 4.33 -10.92 -12.97
C GLY A 73 4.54 -11.73 -11.68
N LYS A 74 5.20 -11.14 -10.67
CA LYS A 74 5.39 -11.73 -9.34
C LYS A 74 4.77 -10.87 -8.24
N ASN A 75 3.77 -10.08 -8.57
CA ASN A 75 3.17 -9.08 -7.69
C ASN A 75 1.89 -9.56 -6.99
N VAL A 76 1.60 -10.85 -7.03
CA VAL A 76 0.37 -11.42 -6.48
C VAL A 76 0.70 -12.50 -5.45
N VAL A 77 0.01 -12.44 -4.31
CA VAL A 77 0.01 -13.47 -3.26
C VAL A 77 -1.39 -14.06 -3.19
N TYR A 78 -1.50 -15.37 -3.41
CA TYR A 78 -2.78 -16.08 -3.30
C TYR A 78 -2.97 -16.70 -1.92
N PHE A 79 -4.25 -16.87 -1.56
CA PHE A 79 -4.66 -17.36 -0.24
C PHE A 79 -5.61 -18.55 -0.35
N ASP A 80 -5.56 -19.40 0.65
CA ASP A 80 -6.53 -20.49 0.80
C ASP A 80 -7.92 -19.94 1.15
N PHE A 81 -8.92 -20.82 1.01
CA PHE A 81 -10.29 -20.48 1.36
C PHE A 81 -10.37 -20.04 2.83
N ASP A 82 -11.04 -18.92 3.07
CA ASP A 82 -11.26 -18.32 4.40
C ASP A 82 -9.97 -18.07 5.21
N SER A 83 -8.81 -18.05 4.54
CA SER A 83 -7.51 -17.82 5.16
C SER A 83 -6.95 -16.45 4.82
N SER A 84 -6.15 -15.91 5.75
CA SER A 84 -5.31 -14.73 5.56
C SER A 84 -3.83 -15.02 5.84
N GLU A 85 -3.43 -16.30 5.88
CA GLU A 85 -2.05 -16.73 6.08
C GLU A 85 -1.30 -16.77 4.74
N ILE A 86 -0.05 -16.28 4.73
CA ILE A 86 0.80 -16.33 3.54
C ILE A 86 1.40 -17.73 3.43
N SER A 87 1.05 -18.46 2.38
CA SER A 87 1.62 -19.78 2.11
C SER A 87 3.14 -19.68 1.85
N PRO A 88 3.93 -20.68 2.27
CA PRO A 88 5.40 -20.64 2.17
C PRO A 88 5.95 -20.34 0.76
N GLN A 89 5.22 -20.74 -0.27
CA GLN A 89 5.58 -20.48 -1.67
C GLN A 89 5.64 -18.98 -2.03
N TYR A 90 4.91 -18.11 -1.31
CA TYR A 90 4.89 -16.67 -1.57
C TYR A 90 5.86 -15.87 -0.71
N VAL A 91 6.53 -16.47 0.25
CA VAL A 91 7.51 -15.80 1.12
C VAL A 91 8.62 -15.13 0.30
N GLN A 92 9.12 -15.81 -0.75
CA GLN A 92 10.16 -15.26 -1.62
C GLN A 92 9.65 -14.12 -2.50
N VAL A 93 8.38 -14.17 -2.90
CA VAL A 93 7.73 -13.07 -3.64
C VAL A 93 7.68 -11.82 -2.76
N VAL A 94 7.18 -11.95 -1.55
CA VAL A 94 7.12 -10.84 -0.59
C VAL A 94 8.53 -10.31 -0.26
N ALA A 95 9.52 -11.19 -0.12
CA ALA A 95 10.91 -10.82 0.15
C ALA A 95 11.53 -10.00 -1.00
N ALA A 96 11.25 -10.35 -2.25
CA ALA A 96 11.73 -9.61 -3.41
C ALA A 96 11.17 -8.18 -3.45
N HIS A 97 9.87 -8.01 -3.15
CA HIS A 97 9.25 -6.69 -3.05
C HIS A 97 9.78 -5.89 -1.85
N ALA A 98 10.03 -6.53 -0.71
CA ALA A 98 10.65 -5.88 0.44
C ALA A 98 12.05 -5.35 0.11
N ALA A 99 12.89 -6.17 -0.54
CA ALA A 99 14.23 -5.78 -0.95
C ALA A 99 14.21 -4.55 -1.90
N TYR A 100 13.25 -4.52 -2.83
CA TYR A 100 13.03 -3.36 -3.71
C TYR A 100 12.66 -2.10 -2.90
N LEU A 101 11.68 -2.19 -2.01
CA LEU A 101 11.19 -1.04 -1.23
C LEU A 101 12.24 -0.52 -0.25
N VAL A 102 13.02 -1.38 0.38
CA VAL A 102 14.14 -1.00 1.25
C VAL A 102 15.24 -0.28 0.45
N LYS A 103 15.53 -0.78 -0.75
CA LYS A 103 16.54 -0.16 -1.64
C LYS A 103 16.11 1.20 -2.17
N TYR A 104 14.81 1.41 -2.37
CA TYR A 104 14.25 2.65 -2.93
C TYR A 104 13.24 3.30 -1.97
N PRO A 105 13.70 4.10 -0.98
CA PRO A 105 12.83 4.63 0.09
C PRO A 105 11.72 5.58 -0.38
N THR A 106 11.84 6.12 -1.59
CA THR A 106 10.79 6.95 -2.20
C THR A 106 9.69 6.14 -2.88
N ALA A 107 9.96 4.88 -3.21
CA ALA A 107 8.95 3.99 -3.79
C ALA A 107 7.83 3.69 -2.79
N ARG A 108 6.64 3.51 -3.30
CA ARG A 108 5.43 3.17 -2.52
C ARG A 108 4.80 1.91 -3.09
N VAL A 109 4.10 1.21 -2.23
CA VAL A 109 3.29 0.05 -2.62
C VAL A 109 1.89 0.16 -2.03
N ARG A 110 0.88 -0.12 -2.84
CA ARG A 110 -0.48 -0.32 -2.41
C ARG A 110 -0.80 -1.81 -2.45
N LEU A 111 -1.27 -2.33 -1.32
CA LEU A 111 -1.67 -3.71 -1.16
C LEU A 111 -3.18 -3.78 -1.34
N GLU A 112 -3.62 -4.42 -2.40
CA GLU A 112 -5.03 -4.56 -2.76
C GLU A 112 -5.52 -5.95 -2.38
N GLY A 113 -6.40 -6.03 -1.37
CA GLY A 113 -6.94 -7.29 -0.86
C GLY A 113 -8.23 -7.68 -1.55
N HIS A 114 -8.31 -8.95 -1.99
CA HIS A 114 -9.45 -9.50 -2.70
C HIS A 114 -9.88 -10.84 -2.10
N THR A 115 -11.15 -11.18 -2.35
CA THR A 115 -11.77 -12.45 -1.96
C THR A 115 -12.49 -13.09 -3.15
N ASP A 116 -12.89 -14.33 -3.00
CA ASP A 116 -13.94 -14.91 -3.84
C ASP A 116 -15.32 -14.38 -3.42
N GLU A 117 -16.37 -14.72 -4.18
CA GLU A 117 -17.73 -14.21 -4.00
C GLU A 117 -18.51 -14.86 -2.84
N ARG A 118 -17.94 -15.87 -2.17
CA ARG A 118 -18.63 -16.60 -1.09
C ARG A 118 -18.59 -15.78 0.20
N GLY A 119 -19.78 -15.60 0.79
CA GLY A 119 -19.95 -14.85 2.03
C GLY A 119 -20.76 -13.57 1.84
N SER A 120 -20.79 -12.72 2.87
CA SER A 120 -21.40 -11.40 2.74
C SER A 120 -20.33 -10.38 2.28
N ARG A 121 -20.80 -9.33 1.63
CA ARG A 121 -19.94 -8.22 1.16
C ARG A 121 -19.10 -7.65 2.29
N GLU A 122 -19.69 -7.41 3.45
CA GLU A 122 -19.00 -6.86 4.62
C GLU A 122 -17.93 -7.82 5.15
N TYR A 123 -18.25 -9.11 5.18
CA TYR A 123 -17.29 -10.15 5.56
C TYR A 123 -16.09 -10.16 4.59
N ASN A 124 -16.35 -10.12 3.28
CA ASN A 124 -15.35 -10.16 2.23
C ASN A 124 -14.45 -8.92 2.23
N ILE A 125 -14.99 -7.73 2.47
CA ILE A 125 -14.18 -6.52 2.71
C ILE A 125 -13.25 -6.73 3.91
N GLY A 126 -13.76 -7.25 5.03
CA GLY A 126 -12.95 -7.53 6.21
C GLY A 126 -11.87 -8.60 5.98
N LEU A 127 -12.17 -9.65 5.20
CA LEU A 127 -11.21 -10.70 4.88
C LEU A 127 -10.11 -10.19 3.95
N GLY A 128 -10.47 -9.42 2.91
CA GLY A 128 -9.51 -8.78 2.02
C GLY A 128 -8.56 -7.83 2.76
N GLU A 129 -9.09 -7.05 3.71
CA GLU A 129 -8.25 -6.19 4.57
C GLU A 129 -7.30 -7.01 5.45
N ARG A 130 -7.77 -8.09 6.10
CA ARG A 130 -6.88 -8.97 6.90
C ARG A 130 -5.75 -9.55 6.07
N ARG A 131 -6.01 -9.96 4.83
CA ARG A 131 -4.99 -10.44 3.87
C ARG A 131 -3.95 -9.36 3.55
N ALA A 132 -4.41 -8.17 3.17
CA ALA A 132 -3.53 -7.03 2.89
C ALA A 132 -2.67 -6.66 4.10
N GLN A 133 -3.24 -6.64 5.31
CA GLN A 133 -2.52 -6.38 6.56
C GLN A 133 -1.48 -7.47 6.88
N THR A 134 -1.73 -8.71 6.51
CA THR A 134 -0.74 -9.79 6.71
C THR A 134 0.47 -9.58 5.79
N VAL A 135 0.25 -9.23 4.51
CA VAL A 135 1.35 -8.89 3.59
C VAL A 135 2.09 -7.65 4.07
N ARG A 136 1.38 -6.61 4.54
CA ARG A 136 1.99 -5.41 5.12
C ARG A 136 2.92 -5.75 6.27
N ARG A 137 2.47 -6.55 7.24
CA ARG A 137 3.31 -6.99 8.36
C ARG A 137 4.55 -7.75 7.88
N ALA A 138 4.39 -8.61 6.89
CA ALA A 138 5.52 -9.37 6.33
C ALA A 138 6.56 -8.48 5.65
N LEU A 139 6.15 -7.41 4.96
CA LEU A 139 7.04 -6.40 4.39
C LEU A 139 7.76 -5.59 5.48
N MET A 140 7.03 -5.15 6.51
CA MET A 140 7.58 -4.36 7.62
C MET A 140 8.63 -5.16 8.43
N VAL A 141 8.39 -6.44 8.68
CA VAL A 141 9.36 -7.34 9.34
C VAL A 141 10.68 -7.42 8.56
N GLN A 142 10.63 -7.24 7.24
CA GLN A 142 11.79 -7.22 6.37
C GLN A 142 12.42 -5.82 6.19
N GLY A 143 11.97 -4.82 6.98
CA GLY A 143 12.57 -3.49 7.05
C GLY A 143 11.93 -2.44 6.16
N VAL A 144 10.81 -2.73 5.50
CA VAL A 144 10.06 -1.72 4.72
C VAL A 144 9.42 -0.72 5.67
N ALA A 145 9.60 0.57 5.41
CA ALA A 145 9.01 1.62 6.22
C ALA A 145 7.48 1.66 6.06
N GLU A 146 6.77 1.84 7.16
CA GLU A 146 5.31 1.91 7.18
C GLU A 146 4.76 2.95 6.20
N ALA A 147 5.42 4.09 6.09
CA ALA A 147 5.05 5.19 5.19
C ALA A 147 5.11 4.83 3.69
N GLN A 148 5.76 3.71 3.34
CA GLN A 148 5.82 3.21 1.96
C GLN A 148 4.63 2.32 1.60
N ILE A 149 3.81 1.90 2.58
CA ILE A 149 2.80 0.86 2.40
C ILE A 149 1.42 1.45 2.67
N THR A 150 0.51 1.26 1.73
CA THR A 150 -0.93 1.50 1.93
C THR A 150 -1.70 0.21 1.69
N THR A 151 -2.81 0.01 2.40
CA THR A 151 -3.70 -1.13 2.21
C THR A 151 -5.07 -0.65 1.73
N VAL A 152 -5.71 -1.45 0.92
CA VAL A 152 -7.11 -1.28 0.52
C VAL A 152 -7.72 -2.66 0.32
N SER A 153 -8.96 -2.82 0.72
CA SER A 153 -9.72 -4.04 0.43
C SER A 153 -10.84 -3.73 -0.56
N TYR A 154 -10.92 -4.53 -1.58
CA TYR A 154 -12.04 -4.56 -2.51
C TYR A 154 -12.99 -5.73 -2.24
N GLY A 155 -12.63 -6.63 -1.32
CA GLY A 155 -13.40 -7.84 -1.09
C GLY A 155 -13.64 -8.59 -2.40
N GLU A 156 -14.90 -8.90 -2.71
CA GLU A 156 -15.33 -9.59 -3.92
C GLU A 156 -15.60 -8.66 -5.11
N GLU A 157 -15.54 -7.33 -4.92
CA GLU A 157 -16.00 -6.35 -5.92
C GLU A 157 -15.11 -6.24 -7.16
N ARG A 158 -13.87 -6.77 -7.10
CA ARG A 158 -12.92 -6.74 -8.21
C ARG A 158 -12.32 -8.14 -8.45
N PRO A 159 -13.09 -9.04 -9.05
CA PRO A 159 -12.56 -10.36 -9.40
C PRO A 159 -11.47 -10.25 -10.46
N ALA A 160 -10.45 -11.10 -10.36
CA ALA A 160 -9.45 -11.27 -11.41
C ALA A 160 -10.00 -12.13 -12.56
N VAL A 161 -10.84 -13.11 -12.20
CA VAL A 161 -11.50 -14.02 -13.13
C VAL A 161 -12.97 -14.13 -12.75
N GLU A 162 -13.84 -13.97 -13.72
CA GLU A 162 -15.27 -14.23 -13.56
C GLU A 162 -15.51 -15.74 -13.57
N GLY A 163 -16.41 -16.21 -12.72
CA GLY A 163 -16.78 -17.61 -12.61
C GLY A 163 -17.06 -18.01 -11.17
N SER A 164 -17.91 -19.03 -11.01
CA SER A 164 -18.36 -19.54 -9.71
C SER A 164 -17.86 -20.97 -9.47
N ASP A 165 -16.68 -21.29 -10.00
CA ASP A 165 -15.97 -22.54 -9.75
C ASP A 165 -14.73 -22.33 -8.86
N GLU A 166 -14.20 -23.42 -8.32
CA GLU A 166 -13.04 -23.33 -7.41
C GLU A 166 -11.77 -22.81 -8.12
N ALA A 167 -11.64 -23.00 -9.43
CA ALA A 167 -10.50 -22.49 -10.19
C ALA A 167 -10.55 -20.96 -10.29
N ALA A 168 -11.72 -20.35 -10.54
CA ALA A 168 -11.94 -18.92 -10.51
C ALA A 168 -11.78 -18.38 -9.08
N PHE A 169 -12.39 -19.02 -8.09
CA PHE A 169 -12.28 -18.62 -6.68
C PHE A 169 -10.82 -18.58 -6.21
N ALA A 170 -10.01 -19.58 -6.53
CA ALA A 170 -8.61 -19.62 -6.17
C ALA A 170 -7.81 -18.43 -6.74
N GLN A 171 -8.16 -17.95 -7.93
CA GLN A 171 -7.53 -16.78 -8.54
C GLN A 171 -8.03 -15.46 -7.95
N ASN A 172 -9.24 -15.44 -7.41
CA ASN A 172 -9.83 -14.26 -6.79
C ASN A 172 -9.33 -14.04 -5.36
N ARG A 173 -9.00 -15.10 -4.61
CA ARG A 173 -8.44 -15.02 -3.25
C ARG A 173 -6.99 -14.56 -3.28
N ARG A 174 -6.75 -13.26 -3.42
CA ARG A 174 -5.41 -12.72 -3.62
C ARG A 174 -5.16 -11.37 -2.94
N VAL A 175 -3.90 -11.01 -2.82
CA VAL A 175 -3.43 -9.65 -2.57
C VAL A 175 -2.51 -9.26 -3.73
N GLU A 176 -2.78 -8.12 -4.34
CA GLU A 176 -1.94 -7.54 -5.36
C GLU A 176 -1.03 -6.45 -4.76
N MET A 177 0.25 -6.49 -5.10
CA MET A 177 1.24 -5.49 -4.70
C MET A 177 1.44 -4.50 -5.86
N VAL A 178 0.74 -3.37 -5.80
CA VAL A 178 0.77 -2.32 -6.84
C VAL A 178 1.76 -1.24 -6.45
N HIS A 179 2.91 -1.19 -7.15
CA HIS A 179 3.88 -0.13 -6.93
C HIS A 179 3.43 1.18 -7.56
N THR A 180 3.50 2.26 -6.77
CA THR A 180 3.23 3.63 -7.20
C THR A 180 4.52 4.45 -7.08
N GLN A 181 4.76 5.29 -8.05
CA GLN A 181 5.89 6.24 -8.07
C GLN A 181 5.48 7.56 -7.45
#